data_618fbe1394407bbe152267ac13dfa075
#
_entry.id   618fbe1394407bbe152267ac13dfa075
#
_cell.length_a   1.000
_cell.length_b   1.000
_cell.length_c   1.000
_cell.angle_alpha   90.00
_cell.angle_beta   90.00
_cell.angle_gamma   90.00
#
_symmetry.space_group_name_H-M   'P 1'
#
loop_
_entity.id
_entity.type
_entity.pdbx_description
1 polymer ?
#
loop_
_entity_poly.entity_id
_entity_poly.type
_entity_poly.pdbx_seq_one_letter_code
_entity_poly.pdbx_strand_id
1 'polypeptide(L)'
;MPEEVTSTVLGISIDKEFMPSVANVIGTDLSRYKLISKGLFACNPMHVGRDERLPIALYENEEPAIVSPAYFMFEIIDRTILNEEYLMMWFRRPEFDRECWFMTDGSVRGGITWDDLCRIQLPVPPYERQLDVVESYRAITRRIAMKKEINDNLAA
;
A
#
# COMPACT_ATOMS: atom_id res chain seq x y z
N MET A 1 15.33 -23.09 -22.13
CA MET A 1 15.16 -23.06 -20.66
C MET A 1 14.46 -21.75 -20.32
N PRO A 2 13.23 -21.74 -19.85
CA PRO A 2 12.71 -20.51 -19.30
C PRO A 2 13.48 -20.25 -18.01
N GLU A 3 14.11 -19.09 -17.94
CA GLU A 3 14.64 -18.58 -16.69
C GLU A 3 13.52 -18.58 -15.66
N GLU A 4 13.69 -19.36 -14.60
CA GLU A 4 12.88 -19.25 -13.41
C GLU A 4 13.11 -17.84 -12.85
N VAL A 5 12.28 -16.92 -13.31
CA VAL A 5 12.12 -15.65 -12.59
C VAL A 5 11.44 -16.04 -11.30
N THR A 6 12.22 -16.24 -10.26
CA THR A 6 11.75 -16.42 -8.90
C THR A 6 11.17 -15.10 -8.43
N SER A 7 10.00 -14.76 -8.98
CA SER A 7 9.27 -13.58 -8.56
C SER A 7 8.81 -13.77 -7.11
N THR A 8 9.27 -12.90 -6.23
CA THR A 8 8.85 -12.93 -4.83
C THR A 8 7.36 -12.62 -4.74
N VAL A 9 6.61 -13.48 -4.06
CA VAL A 9 5.19 -13.26 -3.77
C VAL A 9 5.08 -12.35 -2.56
N LEU A 10 4.39 -11.22 -2.73
CA LEU A 10 4.20 -10.21 -1.69
C LEU A 10 2.75 -10.16 -1.22
N GLY A 11 2.59 -9.88 0.07
CA GLY A 11 1.35 -9.44 0.68
C GLY A 11 1.48 -7.99 1.17
N ILE A 12 0.38 -7.44 1.66
CA ILE A 12 0.36 -6.10 2.26
C ILE A 12 -0.15 -6.23 3.70
N SER A 13 0.63 -5.68 4.64
CA SER A 13 0.25 -5.64 6.05
C SER A 13 -0.84 -4.60 6.32
N ILE A 14 -1.47 -4.68 7.50
CA ILE A 14 -2.41 -3.65 7.97
C ILE A 14 -1.71 -2.30 8.23
N ASP A 15 -0.40 -2.31 8.38
CA ASP A 15 0.43 -1.10 8.50
C ASP A 15 0.81 -0.50 7.14
N LYS A 16 0.23 -1.04 6.07
CA LYS A 16 0.34 -0.54 4.70
C LYS A 16 1.77 -0.65 4.14
N GLU A 17 2.39 -1.79 4.41
CA GLU A 17 3.72 -2.12 3.91
C GLU A 17 3.71 -3.47 3.18
N PHE A 18 4.49 -3.56 2.12
CA PHE A 18 4.71 -4.85 1.47
C PHE A 18 5.55 -5.76 2.36
N MET A 19 5.17 -7.02 2.40
CA MET A 19 5.88 -8.05 3.14
C MET A 19 5.84 -9.35 2.34
N PRO A 20 6.79 -10.28 2.58
CA PRO A 20 6.68 -11.61 2.00
C PRO A 20 5.33 -12.22 2.33
N SER A 21 4.69 -12.83 1.34
CA SER A 21 3.39 -13.46 1.56
C SER A 21 3.51 -14.59 2.59
N VAL A 22 2.63 -14.57 3.58
CA VAL A 22 2.51 -15.66 4.57
C VAL A 22 1.70 -16.85 4.02
N ALA A 23 1.06 -16.67 2.87
CA ALA A 23 0.34 -17.76 2.22
C ALA A 23 1.33 -18.84 1.76
N ASN A 24 0.96 -20.10 1.98
CA ASN A 24 1.72 -21.20 1.44
C ASN A 24 1.57 -21.25 -0.08
N VAL A 25 2.60 -20.81 -0.78
CA VAL A 25 2.63 -20.78 -2.25
C VAL A 25 3.16 -22.08 -2.86
N ILE A 26 3.62 -23.03 -2.03
CA ILE A 26 4.11 -24.32 -2.50
C ILE A 26 2.95 -25.07 -3.14
N GLY A 27 3.09 -25.38 -4.43
CA GLY A 27 2.05 -26.07 -5.19
C GLY A 27 0.88 -25.19 -5.66
N THR A 28 0.97 -23.89 -5.43
CA THR A 28 -0.03 -22.92 -5.93
C THR A 28 0.30 -22.53 -7.37
N ASP A 29 -0.72 -22.50 -8.22
CA ASP A 29 -0.59 -21.97 -9.57
C ASP A 29 -0.43 -20.44 -9.53
N LEU A 30 0.79 -19.96 -9.78
CA LEU A 30 1.12 -18.54 -9.79
C LEU A 30 0.81 -17.85 -11.11
N SER A 31 0.31 -18.57 -12.12
CA SER A 31 0.02 -18.01 -13.44
C SER A 31 -1.02 -16.90 -13.43
N ARG A 32 -1.87 -16.87 -12.41
CA ARG A 32 -2.92 -15.85 -12.23
C ARG A 32 -2.47 -14.65 -11.39
N TYR A 33 -1.30 -14.74 -10.79
CA TYR A 33 -0.77 -13.65 -9.96
C TYR A 33 -0.44 -12.43 -10.82
N LYS A 34 -0.60 -11.27 -10.24
CA LYS A 34 -0.39 -9.99 -10.94
C LYS A 34 1.04 -9.52 -10.72
N LEU A 35 1.70 -9.12 -11.78
CA LEU A 35 3.02 -8.50 -11.72
C LEU A 35 2.89 -7.06 -11.20
N ILE A 36 3.69 -6.72 -10.18
CA ILE A 36 3.79 -5.35 -9.66
C ILE A 36 5.19 -4.82 -9.90
N SER A 37 5.27 -3.58 -10.36
CA SER A 37 6.51 -2.87 -10.61
C SER A 37 6.49 -1.49 -9.94
N LYS A 38 7.65 -0.86 -9.89
CA LYS A 38 7.83 0.47 -9.26
C LYS A 38 6.81 1.49 -9.76
N GLY A 39 6.19 2.20 -8.83
CA GLY A 39 5.18 3.23 -9.11
C GLY A 39 3.74 2.73 -9.12
N LEU A 40 3.51 1.42 -8.98
CA LEU A 40 2.19 0.85 -8.85
C LEU A 40 1.76 0.76 -7.38
N PHE A 41 0.49 1.02 -7.14
CA PHE A 41 -0.16 0.76 -5.87
C PHE A 41 -0.84 -0.60 -5.93
N ALA A 42 -0.84 -1.31 -4.82
CA ALA A 42 -1.64 -2.51 -4.63
C ALA A 42 -2.48 -2.40 -3.37
N CYS A 43 -3.64 -3.02 -3.38
CA CYS A 43 -4.62 -2.96 -2.31
C CYS A 43 -5.24 -4.33 -2.09
N ASN A 44 -5.31 -4.76 -0.83
CA ASN A 44 -6.06 -5.96 -0.44
C ASN A 44 -7.45 -5.56 0.06
N PRO A 45 -8.51 -5.77 -0.74
CA PRO A 45 -9.85 -5.30 -0.39
C PRO A 45 -10.63 -6.24 0.53
N MET A 46 -10.09 -7.41 0.86
CA MET A 46 -10.90 -8.54 1.34
C MET A 46 -11.34 -8.49 2.81
N HIS A 47 -10.60 -7.82 3.69
CA HIS A 47 -10.84 -7.92 5.13
C HIS A 47 -11.03 -6.58 5.84
N VAL A 48 -11.49 -5.57 5.13
CA VAL A 48 -11.70 -4.23 5.69
C VAL A 48 -12.72 -4.25 6.83
N GLY A 49 -13.77 -5.04 6.68
CA GLY A 49 -14.80 -5.19 7.73
C GLY A 49 -14.26 -5.77 9.03
N ARG A 50 -13.29 -6.68 8.95
CA ARG A 50 -12.65 -7.30 10.11
C ARG A 50 -11.60 -6.40 10.74
N ASP A 51 -10.73 -5.86 9.91
CA ASP A 51 -9.52 -5.19 10.36
C ASP A 51 -9.72 -3.68 10.56
N GLU A 52 -10.85 -3.14 10.08
CA GLU A 52 -11.17 -1.71 10.08
C GLU A 52 -10.10 -0.85 9.41
N ARG A 53 -9.27 -1.47 8.58
CA ARG A 53 -8.19 -0.87 7.81
C ARG A 53 -8.15 -1.46 6.42
N LEU A 54 -7.76 -0.66 5.46
CA LEU A 54 -7.50 -1.11 4.10
C LEU A 54 -5.99 -1.26 3.88
N PRO A 55 -5.48 -2.49 3.74
CA PRO A 55 -4.09 -2.69 3.35
C PRO A 55 -3.86 -2.18 1.93
N ILE A 56 -3.08 -1.12 1.81
CA ILE A 56 -2.75 -0.47 0.54
C ILE A 56 -1.31 0.04 0.63
N ALA A 57 -0.52 -0.17 -0.41
CA ALA A 57 0.87 0.25 -0.42
C ALA A 57 1.35 0.63 -1.82
N LEU A 58 2.34 1.53 -1.85
CA LEU A 58 3.07 1.90 -3.05
C LEU A 58 4.29 1.00 -3.20
N TYR A 59 4.46 0.38 -4.37
CA TYR A 59 5.63 -0.44 -4.66
C TYR A 59 6.79 0.43 -5.15
N GLU A 60 7.89 0.41 -4.43
CA GLU A 60 9.03 1.30 -4.66
C GLU A 60 10.32 0.56 -5.08
N ASN A 61 10.32 -0.77 -5.10
CA ASN A 61 11.49 -1.55 -5.48
C ASN A 61 11.70 -1.57 -6.99
N GLU A 62 12.95 -1.60 -7.39
CA GLU A 62 13.33 -1.67 -8.81
C GLU A 62 13.00 -3.04 -9.44
N GLU A 63 13.14 -4.10 -8.68
CA GLU A 63 12.84 -5.45 -9.15
C GLU A 63 11.34 -5.74 -9.05
N PRO A 64 10.70 -6.26 -10.11
CA PRO A 64 9.31 -6.63 -10.06
C PRO A 64 9.04 -7.76 -9.08
N ALA A 65 7.83 -7.78 -8.54
CA ALA A 65 7.32 -8.86 -7.70
C ALA A 65 5.92 -9.26 -8.17
N ILE A 66 5.31 -10.21 -7.51
CA ILE A 66 3.94 -10.64 -7.80
C ILE A 66 3.05 -10.54 -6.56
N VAL A 67 1.78 -10.23 -6.79
CA VAL A 67 0.76 -10.12 -5.75
C VAL A 67 -0.46 -10.97 -6.12
N SER A 68 -1.28 -11.25 -5.12
CA SER A 68 -2.50 -12.04 -5.30
C SER A 68 -3.39 -11.49 -6.42
N PRO A 69 -4.01 -12.36 -7.22
CA PRO A 69 -4.98 -11.94 -8.23
C PRO A 69 -6.20 -11.22 -7.66
N ALA A 70 -6.50 -11.40 -6.37
CA ALA A 70 -7.58 -10.72 -5.67
C ALA A 70 -7.27 -9.27 -5.30
N TYR A 71 -6.02 -8.85 -5.37
CA TYR A 71 -5.63 -7.49 -5.06
C TYR A 71 -6.00 -6.54 -6.19
N PHE A 72 -6.42 -5.33 -5.83
CA PHE A 72 -6.51 -4.24 -6.78
C PHE A 72 -5.13 -3.66 -7.03
N MET A 73 -4.87 -3.27 -8.27
CA MET A 73 -3.66 -2.55 -8.65
C MET A 73 -4.03 -1.32 -9.46
N PHE A 74 -3.34 -0.22 -9.20
CA PHE A 74 -3.55 1.03 -9.92
C PHE A 74 -2.31 1.89 -9.89
N GLU A 75 -2.29 2.90 -10.75
CA GLU A 75 -1.24 3.90 -10.81
C GLU A 75 -1.84 5.29 -10.96
N ILE A 76 -1.03 6.30 -10.70
CA ILE A 76 -1.40 7.68 -10.97
C ILE A 76 -1.26 7.92 -12.48
N ILE A 77 -2.33 8.42 -13.09
CA ILE A 77 -2.36 8.71 -14.53
C ILE A 77 -1.44 9.88 -14.87
N ASP A 78 -1.49 10.94 -14.08
CA ASP A 78 -0.68 12.14 -14.29
C ASP A 78 0.09 12.50 -13.02
N ARG A 79 1.36 12.12 -13.01
CA ARG A 79 2.27 12.37 -11.88
C ARG A 79 2.73 13.81 -11.76
N THR A 80 2.37 14.66 -12.71
CA THR A 80 2.61 16.11 -12.62
C THR A 80 1.51 16.83 -11.81
N ILE A 81 0.37 16.17 -11.63
CA ILE A 81 -0.77 16.68 -10.88
C ILE A 81 -0.82 16.11 -9.48
N LEU A 82 -0.55 14.81 -9.34
CA LEU A 82 -0.61 14.09 -8.08
C LEU A 82 0.70 13.35 -7.82
N ASN A 83 1.32 13.63 -6.68
CA ASN A 83 2.54 12.98 -6.24
C ASN A 83 2.23 11.64 -5.57
N GLU A 84 3.00 10.61 -5.88
CA GLU A 84 2.81 9.25 -5.35
C GLU A 84 2.93 9.18 -3.83
N GLU A 85 3.93 9.84 -3.26
CA GLU A 85 4.14 9.83 -1.81
C GLU A 85 3.08 10.63 -1.08
N TYR A 86 2.61 11.73 -1.67
CA TYR A 86 1.48 12.50 -1.15
C TYR A 86 0.21 11.63 -1.10
N LEU A 87 -0.07 10.90 -2.17
CA LEU A 87 -1.21 9.98 -2.19
C LEU A 87 -1.08 8.88 -1.13
N MET A 88 0.13 8.33 -0.97
CA MET A 88 0.37 7.31 0.06
C MET A 88 0.18 7.87 1.48
N MET A 89 0.57 9.12 1.73
CA MET A 89 0.31 9.80 3.00
C MET A 89 -1.19 9.90 3.27
N TRP A 90 -1.99 10.19 2.26
CA TRP A 90 -3.44 10.20 2.37
C TRP A 90 -3.99 8.84 2.78
N PHE A 91 -3.52 7.77 2.14
CA PHE A 91 -3.94 6.42 2.47
C PHE A 91 -3.56 5.97 3.89
N ARG A 92 -2.52 6.54 4.48
CA ARG A 92 -2.11 6.24 5.85
C ARG A 92 -2.96 6.91 6.92
N ARG A 93 -3.84 7.81 6.56
CA ARG A 93 -4.69 8.52 7.52
C ARG A 93 -5.77 7.60 8.10
N PRO A 94 -6.01 7.67 9.42
CA PRO A 94 -7.10 6.89 10.03
C PRO A 94 -8.47 7.21 9.44
N GLU A 95 -8.68 8.43 8.99
CA GLU A 95 -9.93 8.85 8.34
C GLU A 95 -10.19 8.10 7.04
N PHE A 96 -9.15 7.83 6.26
CA PHE A 96 -9.25 7.01 5.05
C PHE A 96 -9.71 5.60 5.38
N ASP A 97 -9.11 4.96 6.37
CA ASP A 97 -9.51 3.62 6.82
C ASP A 97 -10.95 3.58 7.32
N ARG A 98 -11.35 4.62 8.05
CA ARG A 98 -12.71 4.75 8.55
C ARG A 98 -13.71 4.87 7.40
N GLU A 99 -13.40 5.65 6.39
CA GLU A 99 -14.23 5.81 5.19
C GLU A 99 -14.34 4.48 4.42
N CYS A 100 -13.25 3.76 4.25
CA CYS A 100 -13.25 2.42 3.64
C CYS A 100 -14.13 1.45 4.44
N TRP A 101 -14.03 1.46 5.75
CA TRP A 101 -14.83 0.61 6.62
C TRP A 101 -16.33 0.91 6.50
N PHE A 102 -16.71 2.17 6.40
CA PHE A 102 -18.09 2.57 6.17
C PHE A 102 -18.67 2.09 4.82
N MET A 103 -17.82 1.87 3.84
CA MET A 103 -18.24 1.35 2.53
C MET A 103 -18.47 -0.15 2.53
N THR A 104 -18.05 -0.87 3.56
CA THR A 104 -18.36 -2.28 3.75
C THR A 104 -19.77 -2.43 4.33
N ASP A 105 -20.30 -3.65 4.30
CA ASP A 105 -21.58 -3.97 4.95
C ASP A 105 -21.43 -4.13 6.48
N GLY A 106 -20.25 -3.85 7.05
CA GLY A 106 -19.96 -4.01 8.47
C GLY A 106 -19.75 -5.45 8.91
N SER A 107 -19.85 -6.43 8.02
CA SER A 107 -19.57 -7.82 8.37
C SER A 107 -18.05 -8.07 8.49
N VAL A 108 -17.68 -9.06 9.28
CA VAL A 108 -16.27 -9.48 9.44
C VAL A 108 -15.63 -9.88 8.10
N ARG A 109 -16.44 -10.33 7.15
CA ARG A 109 -16.01 -10.71 5.80
C ARG A 109 -16.19 -9.59 4.78
N GLY A 110 -16.66 -8.41 5.22
CA GLY A 110 -16.93 -7.28 4.34
C GLY A 110 -15.64 -6.75 3.71
N GLY A 111 -15.61 -6.75 2.39
CA GLY A 111 -14.59 -6.08 1.59
C GLY A 111 -15.14 -4.81 0.95
N ILE A 112 -14.28 -4.08 0.26
CA ILE A 112 -14.70 -2.97 -0.60
C ILE A 112 -14.56 -3.36 -2.07
N THR A 113 -15.39 -2.77 -2.92
CA THR A 113 -15.28 -2.93 -4.37
C THR A 113 -14.34 -1.89 -4.96
N TRP A 114 -13.88 -2.13 -6.18
CA TRP A 114 -13.11 -1.13 -6.93
C TRP A 114 -13.90 0.17 -7.12
N ASP A 115 -15.18 0.06 -7.41
CA ASP A 115 -16.06 1.24 -7.57
C ASP A 115 -16.16 2.05 -6.28
N ASP A 116 -16.25 1.39 -5.12
CA ASP A 116 -16.26 2.08 -3.83
C ASP A 116 -14.95 2.83 -3.59
N LEU A 117 -13.82 2.20 -3.88
CA LEU A 117 -12.51 2.84 -3.77
C LEU A 117 -12.42 4.08 -4.67
N CYS A 118 -12.94 3.99 -5.89
CA CYS A 118 -12.94 5.11 -6.85
C CYS A 118 -13.85 6.27 -6.44
N ARG A 119 -14.81 6.05 -5.56
CA ARG A 119 -15.71 7.11 -5.04
C ARG A 119 -15.10 7.94 -3.93
N ILE A 120 -14.03 7.48 -3.33
CA ILE A 120 -13.33 8.21 -2.28
C ILE A 120 -12.72 9.47 -2.88
N GLN A 121 -13.02 10.60 -2.28
CA GLN A 121 -12.51 11.90 -2.71
C GLN A 121 -11.32 12.30 -1.84
N LEU A 122 -10.31 12.85 -2.48
CA LEU A 122 -9.16 13.42 -1.79
C LEU A 122 -8.87 14.83 -2.34
N PRO A 123 -8.41 15.76 -1.49
CA PRO A 123 -7.98 17.06 -1.97
C PRO A 123 -6.66 16.92 -2.72
N VAL A 124 -6.57 17.57 -3.87
CA VAL A 124 -5.34 17.64 -4.68
C VAL A 124 -4.89 19.10 -4.72
N PRO A 125 -4.07 19.55 -3.75
CA PRO A 125 -3.54 20.90 -3.76
C PRO A 125 -2.51 21.08 -4.89
N PRO A 126 -2.06 22.32 -5.17
CA PRO A 126 -1.00 22.55 -6.14
C PRO A 126 0.21 21.62 -5.87
N TYR A 127 0.83 21.16 -6.94
CA TYR A 127 1.89 20.12 -6.85
C TYR A 127 3.05 20.54 -5.93
N GLU A 128 3.46 21.80 -5.98
CA GLU A 128 4.52 22.32 -5.09
C GLU A 128 4.16 22.18 -3.61
N ARG A 129 2.89 22.40 -3.27
CA ARG A 129 2.43 22.20 -1.90
C ARG A 129 2.43 20.75 -1.49
N GLN A 130 2.13 19.85 -2.40
CA GLN A 130 2.26 18.41 -2.15
C GLN A 130 3.71 18.03 -1.82
N LEU A 131 4.66 18.56 -2.58
CA LEU A 131 6.09 18.33 -2.33
C LEU A 131 6.54 18.87 -0.97
N ASP A 132 6.08 20.05 -0.57
CA ASP A 132 6.39 20.61 0.75
C ASP A 132 5.88 19.71 1.88
N VAL A 133 4.68 19.18 1.75
CA VAL A 133 4.09 18.26 2.71
C VAL A 133 4.89 16.95 2.77
N VAL A 134 5.26 16.39 1.63
CA VAL A 134 6.06 15.16 1.53
C VAL A 134 7.43 15.35 2.18
N GLU A 135 8.12 16.47 1.90
CA GLU A 135 9.42 16.75 2.49
C GLU A 135 9.35 16.90 4.00
N SER A 136 8.33 17.59 4.51
CA SER A 136 8.11 17.74 5.95
C SER A 136 7.86 16.39 6.62
N TYR A 137 7.08 15.52 6.00
CA TYR A 137 6.83 14.17 6.48
C TYR A 137 8.10 13.31 6.49
N ARG A 138 8.89 13.36 5.43
CA ARG A 138 10.18 12.66 5.36
C ARG A 138 11.14 13.11 6.45
N ALA A 139 11.22 14.40 6.71
CA ALA A 139 12.05 14.93 7.79
C ALA A 139 11.64 14.38 9.16
N ILE A 140 10.35 14.32 9.44
CA ILE A 140 9.79 13.79 10.69
C ILE A 140 10.07 12.28 10.80
N THR A 141 9.82 11.51 9.75
CA THR A 141 10.05 10.06 9.76
C THR A 141 11.52 9.71 9.91
N ARG A 142 12.43 10.46 9.31
CA ARG A 142 13.87 10.30 9.51
C ARG A 142 14.28 10.56 10.96
N ARG A 143 13.75 11.60 11.58
CA ARG A 143 14.02 11.92 12.99
C ARG A 143 13.50 10.83 13.92
N ILE A 144 12.33 10.29 13.67
CA ILE A 144 11.79 9.17 14.45
C ILE A 144 12.68 7.94 14.31
N ALA A 145 13.09 7.59 13.09
CA ALA A 145 13.97 6.46 12.82
C ALA A 145 15.33 6.62 13.52
N MET A 146 15.93 7.82 13.46
CA MET A 146 17.19 8.12 14.14
C MET A 146 17.08 8.00 15.66
N LYS A 147 16.01 8.54 16.25
CA LYS A 147 15.78 8.43 17.70
C LYS A 147 15.57 7.00 18.14
N LYS A 148 14.86 6.23 17.35
CA LYS A 148 14.62 4.81 17.60
C LYS A 148 15.94 4.03 17.59
N GLU A 149 16.78 4.26 16.59
CA GLU A 149 18.10 3.65 16.49
C GLU A 149 19.00 4.02 17.69
N ILE A 150 19.01 5.29 18.10
CA ILE A 150 19.74 5.74 19.28
C ILE A 150 19.23 5.03 20.55
N ASN A 151 17.93 4.92 20.73
CA ASN A 151 17.34 4.25 21.88
C ASN A 151 17.69 2.75 21.89
N ASP A 152 17.63 2.08 20.74
CA ASP A 152 17.99 0.67 20.63
C ASP A 152 19.48 0.45 20.96
N ASN A 153 20.35 1.35 20.51
CA ASN A 153 21.78 1.31 20.84
C ASN A 153 22.06 1.57 22.34
N LEU A 154 21.27 2.44 22.98
CA LEU A 154 21.41 2.72 24.40
C LEU A 154 20.88 1.59 25.30
N ALA A 155 19.93 0.80 24.80
CA ALA A 155 19.36 -0.34 25.50
C ALA A 155 20.21 -1.62 25.38
N ALA A 156 21.19 -1.62 24.50
CA ALA A 156 22.07 -2.77 24.26
C ALA A 156 23.14 -2.91 25.34
#